data_0d8758cd07f642d3f0019694ff6ac2e2
#
_entry.id   0d8758cd07f642d3f0019694ff6ac2e2
#
_cell.length_a   1.000
_cell.length_b   1.000
_cell.length_c   1.000
_cell.angle_alpha   90.00
_cell.angle_beta   90.00
_cell.angle_gamma   90.00
#
_symmetry.space_group_name_H-M   'P 1'
#
loop_
_entity.id
_entity.type
_entity.pdbx_description
1 polymer ?
#
loop_
_entity_poly.entity_id
_entity_poly.type
_entity_poly.pdbx_seq_one_letter_code
_entity_poly.pdbx_strand_id
1 'polypeptide(L)'
;MISLMEGLRKEGYQFAAACGGKGLCGKCRVRVMNEGTYITAEDKSVFTEEELNDGWRLACRVYPSDDLEIEFSLDDETEFEVLTGTLSEEDYGEEGNAGKITAVRENGYEVAVDIGTTTIAMELIGKDSHKVLGKAAFINSQRPYGADVISRIQASTEGRKEELQKCIRDDLEKGLKQLVKENELALTEIKNIVISGNTTMIHLLMGYDCSSLGVYPFTPVNIGLIRGNAEEILGMKEMDAEVQILPGISAYVGGDIVSGLFACDFDRKEEVCMLIDLGTNGEMAIGNKDRILVTSTAAGPAFEGGNITWGTGSIPGAICTVHIEENKAEVGTIKNAPPVGICGTGVVETAAELLKEELIDETGRLEDEYFDEGYPLAETKDNRMILFTQKDMREIQLAKAA
;
A
#
# COMPACT_ATOMS: atom_id res chain seq x y z
N MET A 1 -12.21 6.60 27.87
CA MET A 1 -12.19 5.14 27.60
C MET A 1 -11.54 4.99 26.23
N ILE A 2 -10.59 4.10 26.09
CA ILE A 2 -9.98 3.74 24.79
C ILE A 2 -10.82 2.64 24.16
N SER A 3 -10.92 2.64 22.81
CA SER A 3 -11.61 1.58 22.11
C SER A 3 -10.85 0.25 22.19
N LEU A 4 -11.53 -0.87 21.97
CA LEU A 4 -10.90 -2.20 21.89
C LEU A 4 -9.77 -2.21 20.88
N MET A 5 -9.98 -1.62 19.70
CA MET A 5 -8.94 -1.47 18.68
C MET A 5 -7.70 -0.75 19.19
N GLU A 6 -7.85 0.35 19.93
CA GLU A 6 -6.71 1.08 20.52
C GLU A 6 -6.04 0.30 21.65
N GLY A 7 -6.80 -0.48 22.43
CA GLY A 7 -6.28 -1.37 23.46
C GLY A 7 -5.40 -2.46 22.84
N LEU A 8 -5.93 -3.19 21.87
CA LEU A 8 -5.23 -4.26 21.17
C LEU A 8 -3.97 -3.76 20.44
N ARG A 9 -4.01 -2.55 19.87
CA ARG A 9 -2.81 -1.93 19.28
C ARG A 9 -1.69 -1.70 20.28
N LYS A 10 -2.00 -1.29 21.51
CA LYS A 10 -0.99 -1.12 22.56
C LYS A 10 -0.35 -2.44 22.98
N GLU A 11 -1.04 -3.54 22.78
CA GLU A 11 -0.55 -4.91 22.99
C GLU A 11 0.19 -5.48 21.78
N GLY A 12 0.30 -4.71 20.69
CA GLY A 12 1.04 -5.10 19.50
C GLY A 12 0.19 -5.71 18.37
N TYR A 13 -1.13 -5.81 18.54
CA TYR A 13 -2.02 -6.32 17.50
C TYR A 13 -2.36 -5.23 16.47
N GLN A 14 -2.28 -5.55 15.19
CA GLN A 14 -2.60 -4.62 14.12
C GLN A 14 -3.92 -4.97 13.44
N PHE A 15 -4.77 -3.98 13.27
CA PHE A 15 -6.02 -4.10 12.51
C PHE A 15 -5.96 -3.21 11.26
N ALA A 16 -6.42 -3.72 10.14
CA ALA A 16 -6.66 -2.93 8.95
C ALA A 16 -7.81 -1.95 9.19
N ALA A 17 -7.51 -0.74 9.64
CA ALA A 17 -8.51 0.28 9.95
C ALA A 17 -8.41 1.48 9.00
N ALA A 18 -8.76 1.27 7.74
CA ALA A 18 -8.66 2.27 6.67
C ALA A 18 -9.36 3.61 6.99
N CYS A 19 -10.42 3.61 7.81
CA CYS A 19 -11.11 4.84 8.22
C CYS A 19 -10.52 5.51 9.48
N GLY A 20 -9.36 5.08 9.97
CA GLY A 20 -8.77 5.64 11.20
C GLY A 20 -9.63 5.46 12.45
N GLY A 21 -10.44 4.40 12.53
CA GLY A 21 -11.30 4.14 13.68
C GLY A 21 -12.65 4.86 13.66
N LYS A 22 -13.06 5.45 12.52
CA LYS A 22 -14.34 6.17 12.38
C LYS A 22 -15.56 5.25 12.24
N GLY A 23 -15.39 3.91 12.20
CA GLY A 23 -16.48 2.94 12.07
C GLY A 23 -17.06 2.81 10.67
N LEU A 24 -16.38 3.30 9.62
CA LEU A 24 -16.93 3.40 8.27
C LEU A 24 -16.48 2.29 7.33
N CYS A 25 -15.27 1.73 7.52
CA CYS A 25 -14.65 0.83 6.53
C CYS A 25 -14.94 -0.67 6.74
N GLY A 26 -15.49 -1.06 7.89
CA GLY A 26 -15.79 -2.45 8.18
C GLY A 26 -14.61 -3.40 8.38
N LYS A 27 -13.37 -2.89 8.38
CA LYS A 27 -12.15 -3.74 8.38
C LYS A 27 -11.69 -4.20 9.77
N CYS A 28 -12.03 -3.50 10.85
CA CYS A 28 -11.66 -3.87 12.21
C CYS A 28 -12.72 -4.81 12.84
N ARG A 29 -12.96 -5.95 12.21
CA ARG A 29 -13.98 -6.93 12.62
C ARG A 29 -13.49 -7.74 13.81
N VAL A 30 -14.33 -7.86 14.83
CA VAL A 30 -14.13 -8.75 15.98
C VAL A 30 -15.43 -9.45 16.30
N ARG A 31 -15.36 -10.67 16.80
CA ARG A 31 -16.53 -11.39 17.29
C ARG A 31 -16.53 -11.35 18.80
N VAL A 32 -17.58 -10.79 19.38
CA VAL A 32 -17.76 -10.77 20.82
C VAL A 32 -18.51 -12.03 21.24
N MET A 33 -17.89 -12.81 22.13
CA MET A 33 -18.35 -14.15 22.52
C MET A 33 -19.33 -14.15 23.69
N ASN A 34 -19.36 -13.08 24.47
CA ASN A 34 -20.22 -12.95 25.62
C ASN A 34 -21.30 -11.87 25.44
N GLU A 35 -22.42 -12.00 26.16
CA GLU A 35 -23.53 -11.05 26.12
C GLU A 35 -23.11 -9.71 26.78
N GLY A 36 -23.56 -8.59 26.19
CA GLY A 36 -23.45 -7.26 26.82
C GLY A 36 -22.81 -6.16 26.00
N THR A 37 -22.33 -6.43 24.79
CA THR A 37 -21.80 -5.38 23.91
C THR A 37 -22.92 -4.71 23.13
N TYR A 38 -23.00 -3.38 23.28
CA TYR A 38 -23.99 -2.57 22.56
C TYR A 38 -23.71 -2.58 21.05
N ILE A 39 -24.75 -2.76 20.24
CA ILE A 39 -24.68 -2.65 18.78
C ILE A 39 -24.77 -1.17 18.42
N THR A 40 -23.75 -0.62 17.80
CA THR A 40 -23.72 0.78 17.38
C THR A 40 -24.43 1.01 16.04
N ALA A 41 -24.67 2.27 15.69
CA ALA A 41 -25.22 2.61 14.39
C ALA A 41 -24.26 2.25 13.25
N GLU A 42 -22.96 2.36 13.50
CA GLU A 42 -21.89 2.00 12.57
C GLU A 42 -21.83 0.48 12.37
N ASP A 43 -22.00 -0.32 13.43
CA ASP A 43 -22.10 -1.78 13.27
C ASP A 43 -23.27 -2.16 12.34
N LYS A 44 -24.44 -1.55 12.53
CA LYS A 44 -25.61 -1.78 11.68
C LYS A 44 -25.43 -1.36 10.22
N SER A 45 -24.52 -0.42 9.94
CA SER A 45 -24.24 0.02 8.57
C SER A 45 -23.26 -0.92 7.84
N VAL A 46 -22.53 -1.76 8.60
CA VAL A 46 -21.45 -2.61 8.07
C VAL A 46 -21.81 -4.08 8.09
N PHE A 47 -22.54 -4.54 9.12
CA PHE A 47 -22.86 -5.94 9.32
C PHE A 47 -24.32 -6.25 9.01
N THR A 48 -24.58 -7.46 8.52
CA THR A 48 -25.92 -8.00 8.38
C THR A 48 -26.57 -8.28 9.75
N GLU A 49 -27.89 -8.44 9.80
CA GLU A 49 -28.57 -8.83 11.04
C GLU A 49 -28.08 -10.18 11.58
N GLU A 50 -27.74 -11.12 10.70
CA GLU A 50 -27.19 -12.43 11.06
C GLU A 50 -25.81 -12.31 11.70
N GLU A 51 -24.91 -11.54 11.11
CA GLU A 51 -23.57 -11.25 11.67
C GLU A 51 -23.66 -10.53 13.02
N LEU A 52 -24.57 -9.55 13.16
CA LEU A 52 -24.78 -8.85 14.43
C LEU A 52 -25.28 -9.78 15.53
N ASN A 53 -26.16 -10.73 15.20
CA ASN A 53 -26.68 -11.75 16.12
C ASN A 53 -25.60 -12.79 16.48
N ASP A 54 -24.66 -13.07 15.56
CA ASP A 54 -23.52 -13.96 15.77
C ASP A 54 -22.36 -13.28 16.54
N GLY A 55 -22.52 -12.02 16.95
CA GLY A 55 -21.60 -11.29 17.82
C GLY A 55 -20.59 -10.42 17.08
N TRP A 56 -20.67 -10.27 15.75
CA TRP A 56 -19.74 -9.40 15.00
C TRP A 56 -19.92 -7.93 15.35
N ARG A 57 -18.80 -7.25 15.59
CA ARG A 57 -18.71 -5.83 15.95
C ARG A 57 -17.48 -5.18 15.29
N LEU A 58 -17.47 -3.85 15.25
CA LEU A 58 -16.29 -3.06 14.87
C LEU A 58 -15.44 -2.79 16.12
N ALA A 59 -14.22 -3.30 16.17
CA ALA A 59 -13.31 -3.11 17.31
C ALA A 59 -13.09 -1.63 17.67
N CYS A 60 -13.15 -0.73 16.71
CA CYS A 60 -13.06 0.72 16.94
C CYS A 60 -14.31 1.31 17.61
N ARG A 61 -15.42 0.56 17.71
CA ARG A 61 -16.67 0.96 18.35
C ARG A 61 -16.98 0.16 19.61
N VAL A 62 -16.20 -0.86 19.90
CA VAL A 62 -16.27 -1.61 21.16
C VAL A 62 -15.40 -0.93 22.21
N TYR A 63 -15.98 -0.70 23.39
CA TYR A 63 -15.26 -0.22 24.58
C TYR A 63 -15.20 -1.35 25.58
N PRO A 64 -14.00 -1.90 25.87
CA PRO A 64 -13.89 -3.10 26.68
C PRO A 64 -14.38 -2.90 28.12
N SER A 65 -15.08 -3.92 28.63
CA SER A 65 -15.34 -4.15 30.05
C SER A 65 -14.42 -5.26 30.56
N ASP A 66 -14.28 -5.39 31.89
CA ASP A 66 -13.39 -6.39 32.51
C ASP A 66 -13.70 -7.85 32.13
N ASP A 67 -14.92 -8.12 31.64
CA ASP A 67 -15.40 -9.46 31.29
C ASP A 67 -15.54 -9.67 29.76
N LEU A 68 -14.95 -8.80 28.91
CA LEU A 68 -15.11 -8.89 27.46
C LEU A 68 -14.29 -10.06 26.88
N GLU A 69 -14.99 -11.06 26.33
CA GLU A 69 -14.38 -12.14 25.57
C GLU A 69 -14.53 -11.89 24.05
N ILE A 70 -13.43 -11.91 23.33
CA ILE A 70 -13.41 -11.66 21.89
C ILE A 70 -12.67 -12.75 21.13
N GLU A 71 -13.18 -13.05 19.94
CA GLU A 71 -12.49 -13.82 18.91
C GLU A 71 -12.22 -12.90 17.73
N PHE A 72 -10.99 -12.87 17.25
CA PHE A 72 -10.63 -12.17 16.03
C PHE A 72 -9.50 -12.93 15.33
N SER A 73 -9.57 -12.98 14.01
CA SER A 73 -8.43 -13.37 13.20
C SER A 73 -7.59 -12.12 13.01
N LEU A 74 -6.34 -12.16 13.42
CA LEU A 74 -5.36 -11.27 12.85
C LEU A 74 -5.29 -11.66 11.36
N ASP A 75 -5.36 -10.69 10.47
CA ASP A 75 -4.80 -10.92 9.15
C ASP A 75 -3.36 -11.36 9.42
N ASP A 76 -3.09 -12.67 9.25
CA ASP A 76 -1.74 -13.21 9.36
C ASP A 76 -0.82 -12.24 8.65
N GLU A 77 0.43 -12.11 9.12
CA GLU A 77 1.48 -11.37 8.42
C GLU A 77 1.59 -11.97 7.01
N THR A 78 0.64 -11.57 6.13
CA THR A 78 0.61 -12.04 4.77
C THR A 78 1.86 -11.49 4.13
N GLU A 79 2.74 -12.37 3.70
CA GLU A 79 3.88 -12.01 2.88
C GLU A 79 3.38 -11.12 1.75
N PHE A 80 3.74 -9.86 1.81
CA PHE A 80 3.37 -8.88 0.81
C PHE A 80 4.36 -9.01 -0.35
N GLU A 81 3.87 -9.23 -1.55
CA GLU A 81 4.73 -9.26 -2.73
C GLU A 81 4.52 -7.97 -3.52
N VAL A 82 5.56 -7.15 -3.59
CA VAL A 82 5.61 -6.04 -4.53
C VAL A 82 6.09 -6.58 -5.84
N LEU A 83 5.26 -6.49 -6.87
CA LEU A 83 5.67 -6.76 -8.24
C LEU A 83 6.63 -5.65 -8.67
N THR A 84 7.92 -5.88 -8.47
CA THR A 84 8.97 -5.03 -9.02
C THR A 84 9.25 -5.50 -10.45
N GLY A 85 8.37 -5.12 -11.37
CA GLY A 85 8.63 -5.28 -12.81
C GLY A 85 9.57 -4.18 -13.26
N THR A 86 10.67 -4.56 -13.88
CA THR A 86 11.55 -3.61 -14.56
C THR A 86 11.10 -3.41 -15.99
N LEU A 87 11.38 -2.22 -16.50
CA LEU A 87 11.02 -1.76 -17.85
C LEU A 87 11.75 -2.50 -18.99
N SER A 88 12.61 -3.49 -18.72
CA SER A 88 13.26 -4.31 -19.75
C SER A 88 13.48 -5.74 -19.27
N GLU A 89 12.91 -6.69 -19.97
CA GLU A 89 13.22 -8.13 -19.82
C GLU A 89 14.70 -8.45 -20.17
N GLU A 90 15.47 -7.49 -20.69
CA GLU A 90 16.84 -7.70 -21.15
C GLU A 90 17.90 -7.65 -20.03
N ASP A 91 17.61 -7.07 -18.85
CA ASP A 91 18.58 -6.92 -17.76
C ASP A 91 18.49 -7.98 -16.65
N TYR A 92 17.52 -8.87 -16.70
CA TYR A 92 17.44 -10.01 -15.78
C TYR A 92 17.81 -11.30 -16.54
N GLY A 93 19.05 -11.74 -16.31
CA GLY A 93 19.39 -13.12 -16.64
C GLY A 93 18.35 -14.06 -16.02
N GLU A 94 17.84 -14.96 -16.85
CA GLU A 94 16.89 -16.04 -16.62
C GLU A 94 16.48 -16.25 -15.15
N GLU A 95 15.18 -16.24 -14.86
CA GLU A 95 14.59 -16.83 -13.65
C GLU A 95 15.06 -18.29 -13.53
N GLY A 96 16.29 -18.45 -13.12
CA GLY A 96 16.92 -19.70 -12.84
C GLY A 96 16.94 -19.91 -11.34
N ASN A 97 16.14 -20.85 -10.85
CA ASN A 97 16.31 -21.56 -9.59
C ASN A 97 16.98 -20.72 -8.48
N ALA A 98 16.28 -20.46 -7.39
CA ALA A 98 16.87 -20.04 -6.13
C ALA A 98 17.89 -21.08 -5.63
N GLY A 99 18.96 -21.24 -6.38
CA GLY A 99 20.19 -21.88 -5.95
C GLY A 99 20.96 -20.83 -5.17
N LYS A 100 21.34 -21.16 -3.93
CA LYS A 100 22.28 -20.39 -3.11
C LYS A 100 23.38 -19.80 -4.02
N ILE A 101 23.25 -18.54 -4.36
CA ILE A 101 24.36 -17.78 -4.93
C ILE A 101 25.35 -17.69 -3.77
N THR A 102 26.49 -18.36 -3.88
CA THR A 102 27.63 -18.14 -2.99
C THR A 102 27.98 -16.66 -3.11
N ALA A 103 27.62 -15.90 -2.09
CA ALA A 103 27.74 -14.46 -2.06
C ALA A 103 29.19 -14.08 -2.36
N VAL A 104 29.43 -13.46 -3.50
CA VAL A 104 30.62 -12.66 -3.70
C VAL A 104 30.55 -11.57 -2.63
N ARG A 105 31.47 -11.56 -1.67
CA ARG A 105 31.47 -10.51 -0.63
C ARG A 105 31.69 -9.18 -1.30
N GLU A 106 30.69 -8.32 -1.17
CA GLU A 106 30.73 -6.92 -1.61
C GLU A 106 31.52 -6.06 -0.61
N ASN A 107 32.08 -4.93 -1.06
CA ASN A 107 32.71 -3.94 -0.16
C ASN A 107 31.70 -3.10 0.63
N GLY A 108 30.49 -3.60 0.75
CA GLY A 108 29.36 -3.00 1.42
C GLY A 108 28.07 -3.18 0.61
N TYR A 109 26.97 -2.80 1.21
CA TYR A 109 25.64 -2.93 0.63
C TYR A 109 24.92 -1.59 0.67
N GLU A 110 23.99 -1.41 -0.22
CA GLU A 110 23.13 -0.24 -0.33
C GLU A 110 21.68 -0.69 -0.25
N VAL A 111 20.81 0.17 0.26
CA VAL A 111 19.39 -0.12 0.33
C VAL A 111 18.61 1.01 -0.33
N ALA A 112 17.80 0.66 -1.33
CA ALA A 112 16.77 1.53 -1.87
C ALA A 112 15.46 1.31 -1.12
N VAL A 113 14.78 2.39 -0.74
CA VAL A 113 13.53 2.36 0.03
C VAL A 113 12.50 3.23 -0.65
N ASP A 114 11.30 2.70 -0.85
CA ASP A 114 10.13 3.47 -1.22
C ASP A 114 9.09 3.45 -0.09
N ILE A 115 8.74 4.64 0.43
CA ILE A 115 7.75 4.81 1.49
C ILE A 115 6.43 5.25 0.87
N GLY A 116 5.65 4.26 0.43
CA GLY A 116 4.30 4.50 -0.03
C GLY A 116 3.30 4.73 1.11
N THR A 117 2.15 5.30 0.77
CA THR A 117 1.04 5.49 1.72
C THR A 117 0.51 4.14 2.23
N THR A 118 0.45 3.15 1.35
CA THR A 118 -0.09 1.81 1.66
C THR A 118 1.01 0.81 1.97
N THR A 119 2.10 0.83 1.20
CA THR A 119 3.17 -0.17 1.22
C THR A 119 4.52 0.50 1.38
N ILE A 120 5.43 -0.14 2.11
CA ILE A 120 6.85 0.19 2.13
C ILE A 120 7.60 -0.93 1.43
N ALA A 121 8.43 -0.58 0.46
CA ALA A 121 9.25 -1.51 -0.30
C ALA A 121 10.73 -1.19 -0.12
N MET A 122 11.57 -2.24 -0.09
CA MET A 122 13.02 -2.12 0.04
C MET A 122 13.73 -3.11 -0.86
N GLU A 123 14.87 -2.69 -1.41
CA GLU A 123 15.77 -3.55 -2.16
C GLU A 123 17.19 -3.43 -1.59
N LEU A 124 17.80 -4.58 -1.32
CA LEU A 124 19.21 -4.69 -0.93
C LEU A 124 20.05 -4.86 -2.19
N ILE A 125 21.06 -4.02 -2.35
CA ILE A 125 21.87 -3.91 -3.56
C ILE A 125 23.34 -4.10 -3.19
N GLY A 126 24.06 -4.92 -3.93
CA GLY A 126 25.52 -5.07 -3.81
C GLY A 126 26.21 -3.83 -4.34
N LYS A 127 27.07 -3.20 -3.53
CA LYS A 127 27.72 -1.92 -3.89
C LYS A 127 28.65 -2.02 -5.10
N ASP A 128 29.34 -3.16 -5.26
CA ASP A 128 30.28 -3.36 -6.36
C ASP A 128 29.59 -3.97 -7.60
N SER A 129 28.64 -4.87 -7.37
CA SER A 129 27.93 -5.58 -8.44
C SER A 129 26.75 -4.81 -9.02
N HIS A 130 26.18 -3.87 -8.25
CA HIS A 130 24.93 -3.17 -8.53
C HIS A 130 23.71 -4.11 -8.73
N LYS A 131 23.82 -5.35 -8.21
CA LYS A 131 22.73 -6.34 -8.32
C LYS A 131 21.83 -6.26 -7.11
N VAL A 132 20.53 -6.47 -7.35
CA VAL A 132 19.55 -6.67 -6.30
C VAL A 132 19.78 -8.07 -5.70
N LEU A 133 20.04 -8.12 -4.40
CA LEU A 133 20.36 -9.33 -3.64
C LEU A 133 19.21 -9.80 -2.77
N GLY A 134 18.31 -8.88 -2.40
CA GLY A 134 17.15 -9.19 -1.57
C GLY A 134 16.12 -8.09 -1.67
N LYS A 135 14.87 -8.44 -1.36
CA LYS A 135 13.73 -7.53 -1.38
C LYS A 135 12.92 -7.72 -0.11
N ALA A 136 12.37 -6.66 0.44
CA ALA A 136 11.41 -6.70 1.53
C ALA A 136 10.26 -5.74 1.22
N ALA A 137 9.04 -6.18 1.47
CA ALA A 137 7.88 -5.33 1.31
C ALA A 137 6.85 -5.66 2.40
N PHE A 138 6.20 -4.65 2.91
CA PHE A 138 5.21 -4.79 3.99
C PHE A 138 4.24 -3.62 3.99
N ILE A 139 3.13 -3.82 4.67
CA ILE A 139 2.11 -2.78 4.83
C ILE A 139 2.65 -1.67 5.73
N ASN A 140 2.47 -0.42 5.32
CA ASN A 140 2.81 0.75 6.13
C ASN A 140 1.96 0.79 7.41
N SER A 141 2.59 0.63 8.57
CA SER A 141 1.95 0.56 9.90
C SER A 141 1.23 1.85 10.31
N GLN A 142 1.31 2.92 9.52
CA GLN A 142 0.54 4.13 9.74
C GLN A 142 -0.91 4.03 9.25
N ARG A 143 -1.30 3.00 8.48
CA ARG A 143 -2.68 2.81 7.98
C ARG A 143 -3.77 2.95 9.05
N PRO A 144 -3.58 2.48 10.29
CA PRO A 144 -4.54 2.67 11.35
C PRO A 144 -4.82 4.13 11.73
N TYR A 145 -3.92 5.05 11.41
CA TYR A 145 -4.09 6.51 11.67
C TYR A 145 -4.76 7.23 10.48
N GLY A 146 -4.80 6.58 9.31
CA GLY A 146 -5.45 7.10 8.11
C GLY A 146 -5.10 6.28 6.88
N ALA A 147 -6.08 6.04 6.01
CA ALA A 147 -5.90 5.28 4.77
C ALA A 147 -5.12 6.08 3.71
N ASP A 148 -5.25 7.40 3.74
CA ASP A 148 -4.70 8.34 2.76
C ASP A 148 -3.83 9.41 3.43
N VAL A 149 -3.15 10.22 2.62
CA VAL A 149 -2.25 11.27 3.08
C VAL A 149 -2.98 12.34 3.90
N ILE A 150 -4.20 12.72 3.54
CA ILE A 150 -4.97 13.78 4.22
C ILE A 150 -5.36 13.34 5.62
N SER A 151 -5.86 12.11 5.77
CA SER A 151 -6.22 11.58 7.09
C SER A 151 -5.01 11.42 8.01
N ARG A 152 -3.80 11.11 7.47
CA ARG A 152 -2.56 11.09 8.27
C ARG A 152 -2.06 12.49 8.64
N ILE A 153 -2.17 13.46 7.76
CA ILE A 153 -1.92 14.87 8.07
C ILE A 153 -2.83 15.30 9.24
N GLN A 154 -4.13 14.98 9.16
CA GLN A 154 -5.07 15.28 10.22
C GLN A 154 -4.67 14.61 11.54
N ALA A 155 -4.38 13.31 11.53
CA ALA A 155 -3.94 12.58 12.73
C ALA A 155 -2.66 13.19 13.33
N SER A 156 -1.70 13.60 12.48
CA SER A 156 -0.48 14.28 12.92
C SER A 156 -0.78 15.60 13.62
N THR A 157 -1.70 16.40 13.08
CA THR A 157 -2.10 17.71 13.68
C THR A 157 -2.94 17.56 14.95
N GLU A 158 -3.63 16.43 15.10
CA GLU A 158 -4.40 16.05 16.30
C GLU A 158 -3.53 15.43 17.42
N GLY A 159 -2.20 15.50 17.30
CA GLY A 159 -1.24 15.11 18.33
C GLY A 159 -0.71 13.69 18.22
N ARG A 160 -0.87 13.03 17.06
CA ARG A 160 -0.34 11.68 16.80
C ARG A 160 0.97 11.68 15.99
N LYS A 161 1.65 12.82 15.91
CA LYS A 161 2.86 13.01 15.09
C LYS A 161 3.99 12.05 15.49
N GLU A 162 4.28 11.96 16.78
CA GLU A 162 5.34 11.09 17.30
C GLU A 162 5.03 9.61 17.08
N GLU A 163 3.76 9.22 17.20
CA GLU A 163 3.32 7.84 16.95
C GLU A 163 3.48 7.49 15.46
N LEU A 164 3.06 8.39 14.57
CA LEU A 164 3.21 8.23 13.12
C LEU A 164 4.69 8.15 12.71
N GLN A 165 5.55 8.99 13.27
CA GLN A 165 6.99 8.92 13.02
C GLN A 165 7.57 7.58 13.49
N LYS A 166 7.19 7.15 14.69
CA LYS A 166 7.65 5.89 15.26
C LYS A 166 7.23 4.71 14.38
N CYS A 167 5.98 4.67 13.89
CA CYS A 167 5.52 3.61 12.98
C CYS A 167 6.44 3.46 11.76
N ILE A 168 6.75 4.55 11.04
CA ILE A 168 7.63 4.48 9.88
C ILE A 168 9.03 4.00 10.27
N ARG A 169 9.60 4.51 11.37
CA ARG A 169 10.95 4.12 11.82
C ARG A 169 11.00 2.65 12.22
N ASP A 170 10.00 2.16 12.94
CA ASP A 170 9.90 0.74 13.32
C ASP A 170 9.76 -0.16 12.07
N ASP A 171 8.96 0.25 11.08
CA ASP A 171 8.82 -0.45 9.81
C ASP A 171 10.14 -0.51 9.04
N LEU A 172 10.86 0.61 8.94
CA LEU A 172 12.16 0.66 8.26
C LEU A 172 13.20 -0.21 8.98
N GLU A 173 13.24 -0.15 10.32
CA GLU A 173 14.11 -1.00 11.12
C GLU A 173 13.80 -2.50 10.92
N LYS A 174 12.50 -2.88 10.94
CA LYS A 174 12.06 -4.26 10.68
C LYS A 174 12.51 -4.75 9.30
N GLY A 175 12.29 -3.94 8.27
CA GLY A 175 12.67 -4.28 6.90
C GLY A 175 14.18 -4.42 6.71
N LEU A 176 14.97 -3.51 7.25
CA LEU A 176 16.43 -3.58 7.21
C LEU A 176 16.96 -4.84 7.94
N LYS A 177 16.42 -5.15 9.13
CA LYS A 177 16.77 -6.37 9.86
C LYS A 177 16.38 -7.64 9.11
N GLN A 178 15.24 -7.65 8.44
CA GLN A 178 14.80 -8.76 7.58
C GLN A 178 15.79 -8.98 6.44
N LEU A 179 16.11 -7.93 5.67
CA LEU A 179 17.02 -7.99 4.52
C LEU A 179 18.39 -8.55 4.91
N VAL A 180 19.00 -8.06 5.99
CA VAL A 180 20.32 -8.55 6.42
C VAL A 180 20.24 -9.99 6.94
N LYS A 181 19.18 -10.36 7.63
CA LYS A 181 18.98 -11.73 8.14
C LYS A 181 18.86 -12.75 7.00
N GLU A 182 18.04 -12.44 5.99
CA GLU A 182 17.82 -13.33 4.85
C GLU A 182 19.05 -13.50 3.96
N ASN A 183 19.94 -12.48 3.95
CA ASN A 183 21.18 -12.50 3.18
C ASN A 183 22.42 -12.83 4.02
N GLU A 184 22.28 -13.27 5.28
CA GLU A 184 23.36 -13.64 6.20
C GLU A 184 24.39 -12.48 6.41
N LEU A 185 23.88 -11.24 6.49
CA LEU A 185 24.66 -10.01 6.66
C LEU A 185 24.49 -9.40 8.04
N ALA A 186 25.34 -8.42 8.38
CA ALA A 186 25.17 -7.55 9.53
C ALA A 186 24.67 -6.15 9.10
N LEU A 187 23.89 -5.46 9.95
CA LEU A 187 23.45 -4.10 9.68
C LEU A 187 24.59 -3.12 9.40
N THR A 188 25.77 -3.36 9.99
CA THR A 188 27.00 -2.55 9.80
C THR A 188 27.62 -2.69 8.40
N GLU A 189 27.18 -3.68 7.61
CA GLU A 189 27.64 -3.86 6.23
C GLU A 189 26.85 -2.99 5.24
N ILE A 190 25.66 -2.48 5.62
CA ILE A 190 24.92 -1.48 4.84
C ILE A 190 25.64 -0.13 5.00
N LYS A 191 25.99 0.51 3.87
CA LYS A 191 26.74 1.76 3.84
C LYS A 191 25.91 2.96 3.40
N ASN A 192 24.96 2.75 2.51
CA ASN A 192 24.09 3.81 2.00
C ASN A 192 22.64 3.34 2.02
N ILE A 193 21.75 4.27 2.35
CA ILE A 193 20.28 4.08 2.24
C ILE A 193 19.74 5.26 1.46
N VAL A 194 19.04 5.00 0.37
CA VAL A 194 18.34 6.02 -0.41
C VAL A 194 16.85 5.83 -0.21
N ILE A 195 16.16 6.87 0.23
CA ILE A 195 14.74 6.84 0.56
C ILE A 195 13.97 7.71 -0.43
N SER A 196 13.00 7.12 -1.07
CA SER A 196 11.96 7.75 -1.87
C SER A 196 10.63 7.70 -1.12
N GLY A 197 9.69 8.54 -1.51
CA GLY A 197 8.33 8.54 -0.98
C GLY A 197 7.62 9.87 -1.24
N ASN A 198 6.29 9.86 -1.07
CA ASN A 198 5.54 11.08 -1.23
C ASN A 198 5.86 12.10 -0.13
N THR A 199 5.58 13.38 -0.40
CA THR A 199 5.96 14.49 0.49
C THR A 199 5.44 14.30 1.92
N THR A 200 4.22 13.79 2.09
CA THR A 200 3.62 13.58 3.42
C THR A 200 4.36 12.48 4.19
N MET A 201 4.68 11.34 3.55
CA MET A 201 5.41 10.25 4.20
C MET A 201 6.79 10.71 4.66
N ILE A 202 7.48 11.50 3.86
CA ILE A 202 8.77 12.08 4.24
C ILE A 202 8.63 13.08 5.42
N HIS A 203 7.58 13.92 5.43
CA HIS A 203 7.32 14.80 6.57
C HIS A 203 7.07 14.01 7.87
N LEU A 204 6.31 12.93 7.80
CA LEU A 204 6.05 12.06 8.94
C LEU A 204 7.30 11.33 9.42
N LEU A 205 8.15 10.82 8.51
CA LEU A 205 9.44 10.22 8.85
C LEU A 205 10.34 11.20 9.58
N MET A 206 10.42 12.43 9.07
CA MET A 206 11.28 13.49 9.65
C MET A 206 10.67 14.15 10.90
N GLY A 207 9.40 13.85 11.22
CA GLY A 207 8.70 14.50 12.34
C GLY A 207 8.43 15.98 12.09
N TYR A 208 8.32 16.41 10.84
CA TYR A 208 7.97 17.80 10.50
C TYR A 208 6.50 18.09 10.85
N ASP A 209 6.17 19.36 10.96
CA ASP A 209 4.78 19.78 11.07
C ASP A 209 4.08 19.60 9.72
N CYS A 210 3.00 18.82 9.71
CA CYS A 210 2.22 18.54 8.51
C CYS A 210 1.01 19.48 8.34
N SER A 211 0.75 20.40 9.27
CA SER A 211 -0.44 21.25 9.26
C SER A 211 -0.58 22.07 7.96
N SER A 212 0.52 22.60 7.46
CA SER A 212 0.57 23.39 6.23
C SER A 212 0.39 22.57 4.95
N LEU A 213 0.55 21.25 5.00
CA LEU A 213 0.27 20.36 3.86
C LEU A 213 -1.24 20.13 3.66
N GLY A 214 -2.02 20.22 4.74
CA GLY A 214 -3.48 20.00 4.71
C GLY A 214 -4.32 21.23 4.39
N VAL A 215 -3.71 22.42 4.32
CA VAL A 215 -4.42 23.71 4.15
C VAL A 215 -3.77 24.53 3.06
N TYR A 216 -4.61 25.12 2.16
CA TYR A 216 -4.12 26.02 1.11
C TYR A 216 -3.25 27.15 1.73
N PRO A 217 -2.08 27.48 1.17
CA PRO A 217 -1.56 27.09 -0.15
C PRO A 217 -0.73 25.79 -0.18
N PHE A 218 -0.91 24.86 0.75
CA PHE A 218 -0.26 23.56 0.79
C PHE A 218 1.27 23.65 0.77
N THR A 219 1.83 24.27 1.79
CA THR A 219 3.27 24.60 1.84
C THR A 219 4.03 23.52 2.62
N PRO A 220 4.92 22.75 1.99
CA PRO A 220 5.76 21.79 2.69
C PRO A 220 6.84 22.48 3.53
N VAL A 221 7.24 21.87 4.66
CA VAL A 221 8.34 22.36 5.49
C VAL A 221 9.67 22.19 4.77
N ASN A 222 9.88 21.05 4.13
CA ASN A 222 11.09 20.78 3.35
C ASN A 222 10.76 19.76 2.23
N ILE A 223 11.16 20.08 1.01
CA ILE A 223 11.11 19.20 -0.16
C ILE A 223 12.49 19.04 -0.81
N GLY A 224 13.53 19.59 -0.22
CA GLY A 224 14.89 19.45 -0.74
C GLY A 224 15.50 18.08 -0.43
N LEU A 225 16.64 17.79 -1.06
CA LEU A 225 17.44 16.62 -0.73
C LEU A 225 17.88 16.69 0.75
N ILE A 226 17.58 15.63 1.52
CA ILE A 226 17.99 15.51 2.91
C ILE A 226 19.13 14.48 2.98
N ARG A 227 20.19 14.81 3.71
CA ARG A 227 21.30 13.91 3.99
C ARG A 227 21.56 13.87 5.49
N GLY A 228 21.84 12.70 6.00
CA GLY A 228 22.19 12.46 7.39
C GLY A 228 22.67 11.03 7.59
N ASN A 229 22.79 10.61 8.82
CA ASN A 229 23.14 9.23 9.15
C ASN A 229 21.92 8.45 9.66
N ALA A 230 22.07 7.14 9.79
CA ALA A 230 20.98 6.24 10.22
C ALA A 230 20.47 6.58 11.64
N GLU A 231 21.32 7.06 12.56
CA GLU A 231 20.88 7.47 13.90
C GLU A 231 19.96 8.71 13.83
N GLU A 232 20.35 9.71 13.07
CA GLU A 232 19.59 10.98 12.95
C GLU A 232 18.23 10.78 12.29
N ILE A 233 18.20 10.06 11.16
CA ILE A 233 17.01 9.94 10.31
C ILE A 233 16.13 8.77 10.78
N LEU A 234 16.72 7.59 11.00
CA LEU A 234 15.99 6.37 11.31
C LEU A 234 15.94 6.06 12.81
N GLY A 235 16.78 6.68 13.63
CA GLY A 235 16.90 6.37 15.05
C GLY A 235 17.76 5.12 15.35
N MET A 236 18.47 4.58 14.34
CA MET A 236 19.25 3.34 14.43
C MET A 236 20.72 3.61 14.77
N LYS A 237 21.09 3.40 16.05
CA LYS A 237 22.46 3.64 16.55
C LYS A 237 23.45 2.56 16.17
N GLU A 238 22.97 1.35 15.93
CA GLU A 238 23.79 0.20 15.58
C GLU A 238 24.26 0.18 14.11
N MET A 239 23.83 1.15 13.31
CA MET A 239 24.13 1.25 11.89
C MET A 239 24.94 2.50 11.58
N ASP A 240 26.09 2.31 10.90
CA ASP A 240 26.92 3.41 10.39
C ASP A 240 26.71 3.55 8.87
N ALA A 241 25.50 4.02 8.48
CA ALA A 241 25.13 4.21 7.09
C ALA A 241 24.77 5.68 6.82
N GLU A 242 25.17 6.18 5.65
CA GLU A 242 24.67 7.44 5.12
C GLU A 242 23.23 7.24 4.64
N VAL A 243 22.33 8.15 4.99
CA VAL A 243 20.93 8.14 4.56
C VAL A 243 20.66 9.37 3.71
N GLN A 244 20.10 9.15 2.53
CA GLN A 244 19.70 10.21 1.62
C GLN A 244 18.20 10.07 1.33
N ILE A 245 17.44 11.16 1.52
CA ILE A 245 16.03 11.22 1.15
C ILE A 245 15.92 12.08 -0.10
N LEU A 246 15.32 11.52 -1.15
CA LEU A 246 15.19 12.20 -2.43
C LEU A 246 14.32 13.47 -2.32
N PRO A 247 14.63 14.50 -3.12
CA PRO A 247 13.85 15.73 -3.11
C PRO A 247 12.47 15.49 -3.74
N GLY A 248 11.46 16.24 -3.28
CA GLY A 248 10.17 16.36 -3.96
C GLY A 248 10.11 17.59 -4.86
N ILE A 249 9.00 17.75 -5.55
CA ILE A 249 8.71 18.88 -6.45
C ILE A 249 7.68 19.84 -5.80
N SER A 250 6.71 19.29 -5.08
CA SER A 250 5.64 20.06 -4.44
C SER A 250 5.07 19.32 -3.22
N ALA A 251 4.04 19.91 -2.61
CA ALA A 251 3.33 19.29 -1.48
C ALA A 251 2.76 17.88 -1.78
N TYR A 252 2.41 17.64 -3.03
CA TYR A 252 1.77 16.38 -3.46
C TYR A 252 2.51 15.66 -4.59
N VAL A 253 3.71 16.09 -4.92
CA VAL A 253 4.60 15.39 -5.87
C VAL A 253 5.96 15.25 -5.18
N GLY A 254 6.18 14.07 -4.64
CA GLY A 254 7.32 13.77 -3.76
C GLY A 254 8.53 13.18 -4.49
N GLY A 255 9.39 12.57 -3.69
CA GLY A 255 10.59 11.87 -4.16
C GLY A 255 10.28 10.61 -4.97
N ASP A 256 9.12 9.99 -4.76
CA ASP A 256 8.57 8.87 -5.52
C ASP A 256 8.48 9.21 -7.03
N ILE A 257 7.86 10.35 -7.35
CA ILE A 257 7.77 10.80 -8.75
C ILE A 257 9.13 11.25 -9.29
N VAL A 258 9.96 11.89 -8.46
CA VAL A 258 11.32 12.27 -8.87
C VAL A 258 12.16 11.03 -9.22
N SER A 259 12.10 9.97 -8.41
CA SER A 259 12.78 8.71 -8.71
C SER A 259 12.24 8.03 -9.97
N GLY A 260 10.91 8.05 -10.17
CA GLY A 260 10.27 7.54 -11.39
C GLY A 260 10.70 8.29 -12.66
N LEU A 261 10.73 9.62 -12.59
CA LEU A 261 11.23 10.46 -13.70
C LEU A 261 12.70 10.16 -14.03
N PHE A 262 13.52 9.98 -13.00
CA PHE A 262 14.93 9.61 -13.16
C PHE A 262 15.07 8.20 -13.76
N ALA A 263 14.34 7.22 -13.25
CA ALA A 263 14.38 5.85 -13.75
C ALA A 263 13.92 5.73 -15.22
N CYS A 264 13.02 6.63 -15.65
CA CYS A 264 12.54 6.69 -17.03
C CYS A 264 13.39 7.59 -17.95
N ASP A 265 14.52 8.13 -17.49
CA ASP A 265 15.40 9.05 -18.22
C ASP A 265 14.69 10.30 -18.79
N PHE A 266 13.68 10.83 -18.10
CA PHE A 266 12.91 11.99 -18.56
C PHE A 266 13.80 13.22 -18.83
N ASP A 267 14.87 13.39 -18.05
CA ASP A 267 15.84 14.48 -18.19
C ASP A 267 16.73 14.38 -19.44
N ARG A 268 16.65 13.25 -20.16
CA ARG A 268 17.42 12.96 -21.40
C ARG A 268 16.55 12.80 -22.63
N LYS A 269 15.22 12.61 -22.48
CA LYS A 269 14.30 12.40 -23.58
C LYS A 269 14.12 13.66 -24.41
N GLU A 270 14.29 13.53 -25.75
CA GLU A 270 13.96 14.58 -26.71
C GLU A 270 12.44 14.65 -26.93
N GLU A 271 11.79 13.49 -26.98
CA GLU A 271 10.36 13.34 -27.21
C GLU A 271 9.57 13.68 -25.94
N VAL A 272 8.37 14.21 -26.14
CA VAL A 272 7.44 14.42 -25.02
C VAL A 272 6.92 13.07 -24.56
N CYS A 273 7.18 12.73 -23.31
CA CYS A 273 6.74 11.52 -22.65
C CYS A 273 5.76 11.86 -21.52
N MET A 274 4.99 10.88 -21.10
CA MET A 274 4.10 10.97 -19.95
C MET A 274 4.40 9.83 -18.98
N LEU A 275 4.54 10.18 -17.69
CA LEU A 275 4.57 9.26 -16.56
C LEU A 275 3.24 9.41 -15.83
N ILE A 276 2.61 8.27 -15.51
CA ILE A 276 1.41 8.21 -14.67
C ILE A 276 1.70 7.20 -13.56
N ASP A 277 1.60 7.64 -12.32
CA ASP A 277 1.64 6.79 -11.13
C ASP A 277 0.21 6.66 -10.59
N LEU A 278 -0.28 5.42 -10.58
CA LEU A 278 -1.65 5.09 -10.19
C LEU A 278 -1.66 4.44 -8.81
N GLY A 279 -1.75 5.26 -7.77
CA GLY A 279 -1.91 4.82 -6.39
C GLY A 279 -3.21 5.36 -5.76
N THR A 280 -3.17 5.59 -4.46
CA THR A 280 -4.24 6.31 -3.72
C THR A 280 -4.42 7.73 -4.25
N ASN A 281 -3.33 8.37 -4.67
CA ASN A 281 -3.35 9.55 -5.52
C ASN A 281 -2.97 9.14 -6.94
N GLY A 282 -3.27 10.00 -7.91
CA GLY A 282 -2.80 9.87 -9.28
C GLY A 282 -1.79 10.98 -9.56
N GLU A 283 -0.51 10.66 -9.49
CA GLU A 283 0.54 11.58 -9.85
C GLU A 283 0.86 11.45 -11.34
N MET A 284 1.00 12.59 -12.00
CA MET A 284 1.27 12.65 -13.43
C MET A 284 2.40 13.61 -13.74
N ALA A 285 3.25 13.22 -14.67
CA ALA A 285 4.27 14.10 -15.24
C ALA A 285 4.24 14.00 -16.77
N ILE A 286 4.32 15.13 -17.45
CA ILE A 286 4.40 15.19 -18.90
C ILE A 286 5.51 16.16 -19.30
N GLY A 287 6.34 15.77 -20.24
CA GLY A 287 7.43 16.63 -20.73
C GLY A 287 8.58 15.87 -21.35
N ASN A 288 9.70 16.54 -21.42
CA ASN A 288 10.97 16.05 -21.94
C ASN A 288 12.14 16.73 -21.19
N LYS A 289 13.37 16.56 -21.69
CA LYS A 289 14.58 17.15 -21.09
C LYS A 289 14.53 18.68 -20.92
N ASP A 290 13.74 19.40 -21.70
CA ASP A 290 13.69 20.87 -21.70
C ASP A 290 12.66 21.40 -20.68
N ARG A 291 11.56 20.66 -20.48
CA ARG A 291 10.49 21.03 -19.56
C ARG A 291 9.65 19.84 -19.12
N ILE A 292 9.43 19.71 -17.83
CA ILE A 292 8.51 18.73 -17.23
C ILE A 292 7.44 19.50 -16.45
N LEU A 293 6.18 19.15 -16.67
CA LEU A 293 5.02 19.60 -15.90
C LEU A 293 4.53 18.43 -15.07
N VAL A 294 4.20 18.69 -13.81
CA VAL A 294 3.71 17.68 -12.88
C VAL A 294 2.40 18.11 -12.25
N THR A 295 1.58 17.14 -11.91
CA THR A 295 0.36 17.34 -11.14
C THR A 295 0.07 16.11 -10.29
N SER A 296 -0.79 16.27 -9.29
CA SER A 296 -1.32 15.17 -8.49
C SER A 296 -2.82 15.37 -8.34
N THR A 297 -3.55 14.28 -8.31
CA THR A 297 -5.00 14.25 -8.12
C THR A 297 -5.40 13.21 -7.08
N ALA A 298 -6.51 13.43 -6.39
CA ALA A 298 -7.05 12.48 -5.42
C ALA A 298 -7.88 11.40 -6.13
N ALA A 299 -7.21 10.43 -6.74
CA ALA A 299 -7.87 9.34 -7.48
C ALA A 299 -8.70 8.42 -6.56
N GLY A 300 -8.35 8.34 -5.28
CA GLY A 300 -8.92 7.38 -4.36
C GLY A 300 -8.27 5.99 -4.49
N PRO A 301 -8.54 5.06 -3.57
CA PRO A 301 -7.79 3.82 -3.45
C PRO A 301 -8.26 2.69 -4.39
N ALA A 302 -9.07 2.97 -5.42
CA ALA A 302 -9.63 1.93 -6.30
C ALA A 302 -8.55 1.12 -7.02
N PHE A 303 -7.48 1.78 -7.51
CA PHE A 303 -6.35 1.12 -8.17
C PHE A 303 -5.41 0.39 -7.20
N GLU A 304 -5.66 0.45 -5.90
CA GLU A 304 -5.01 -0.36 -4.87
C GLU A 304 -5.98 -1.42 -4.28
N GLY A 305 -7.13 -1.65 -4.92
CA GLY A 305 -8.19 -2.53 -4.43
C GLY A 305 -9.05 -1.94 -3.32
N GLY A 306 -8.81 -0.67 -2.94
CA GLY A 306 -9.63 0.04 -1.94
C GLY A 306 -11.01 0.38 -2.46
N ASN A 307 -12.04 0.32 -1.61
CA ASN A 307 -13.46 0.50 -1.95
C ASN A 307 -14.04 -0.54 -2.93
N ILE A 308 -13.22 -1.45 -3.45
CA ILE A 308 -13.64 -2.56 -4.30
C ILE A 308 -14.24 -3.67 -3.43
N THR A 309 -15.32 -4.28 -3.86
CA THR A 309 -16.11 -5.25 -3.08
C THR A 309 -15.26 -6.43 -2.60
N TRP A 310 -14.47 -7.01 -3.50
CA TRP A 310 -13.50 -8.06 -3.19
C TRP A 310 -12.05 -7.55 -3.27
N GLY A 311 -11.85 -6.24 -3.11
CA GLY A 311 -10.55 -5.63 -3.22
C GLY A 311 -9.62 -6.02 -2.07
N THR A 312 -8.38 -6.32 -2.41
CA THR A 312 -7.30 -6.65 -1.46
C THR A 312 -5.98 -6.02 -1.91
N GLY A 313 -4.99 -6.01 -1.04
CA GLY A 313 -3.61 -5.68 -1.42
C GLY A 313 -2.97 -6.77 -2.28
N SER A 314 -1.74 -6.55 -2.70
CA SER A 314 -0.93 -7.53 -3.46
C SER A 314 -0.42 -8.64 -2.54
N ILE A 315 -1.29 -9.55 -2.14
CA ILE A 315 -1.02 -10.69 -1.25
C ILE A 315 -1.15 -12.02 -2.00
N PRO A 316 -0.55 -13.13 -1.51
CA PRO A 316 -0.75 -14.44 -2.12
C PRO A 316 -2.22 -14.78 -2.27
N GLY A 317 -2.63 -15.20 -3.48
CA GLY A 317 -4.03 -15.47 -3.83
C GLY A 317 -4.84 -14.27 -4.29
N ALA A 318 -4.30 -13.05 -4.26
CA ALA A 318 -4.96 -11.91 -4.90
C ALA A 318 -4.94 -12.08 -6.43
N ILE A 319 -6.10 -11.92 -7.06
CA ILE A 319 -6.23 -11.95 -8.53
C ILE A 319 -5.48 -10.75 -9.08
N CYS A 320 -4.47 -10.99 -9.93
CA CYS A 320 -3.62 -9.96 -10.53
C CYS A 320 -3.67 -9.96 -12.06
N THR A 321 -4.11 -11.07 -12.68
CA THR A 321 -4.38 -11.13 -14.12
C THR A 321 -5.76 -11.71 -14.37
N VAL A 322 -6.43 -11.20 -15.40
CA VAL A 322 -7.77 -11.64 -15.80
C VAL A 322 -7.83 -11.73 -17.32
N HIS A 323 -8.28 -12.85 -17.81
CA HIS A 323 -8.60 -13.02 -19.22
C HIS A 323 -10.02 -13.54 -19.35
N ILE A 324 -10.83 -12.95 -20.23
CA ILE A 324 -12.22 -13.34 -20.43
C ILE A 324 -12.37 -13.85 -21.86
N GLU A 325 -12.88 -15.06 -22.01
CA GLU A 325 -13.21 -15.65 -23.31
C GLU A 325 -14.54 -16.42 -23.19
N GLU A 326 -15.43 -16.26 -24.16
CA GLU A 326 -16.76 -16.89 -24.15
C GLU A 326 -17.54 -16.69 -22.84
N ASN A 327 -17.49 -15.48 -22.29
CA ASN A 327 -18.12 -15.10 -20.99
C ASN A 327 -17.60 -15.89 -19.77
N LYS A 328 -16.38 -16.41 -19.84
CA LYS A 328 -15.73 -17.08 -18.71
C LYS A 328 -14.40 -16.40 -18.37
N ALA A 329 -14.21 -16.11 -17.09
CA ALA A 329 -12.95 -15.58 -16.62
C ALA A 329 -11.95 -16.69 -16.32
N GLU A 330 -10.73 -16.54 -16.85
CA GLU A 330 -9.54 -17.23 -16.37
C GLU A 330 -8.69 -16.23 -15.60
N VAL A 331 -8.34 -16.56 -14.35
CA VAL A 331 -7.62 -15.63 -13.47
C VAL A 331 -6.27 -16.18 -13.06
N GLY A 332 -5.27 -15.31 -13.04
CA GLY A 332 -3.99 -15.58 -12.40
C GLY A 332 -3.93 -14.89 -11.04
N THR A 333 -3.35 -15.60 -10.06
CA THR A 333 -3.24 -15.09 -8.70
C THR A 333 -1.78 -15.00 -8.26
N ILE A 334 -1.47 -14.06 -7.38
CA ILE A 334 -0.14 -13.89 -6.80
C ILE A 334 0.29 -15.23 -6.15
N LYS A 335 1.52 -15.67 -6.47
CA LYS A 335 2.10 -16.96 -6.06
C LYS A 335 1.28 -18.20 -6.46
N ASN A 336 0.37 -18.09 -7.41
CA ASN A 336 -0.56 -19.17 -7.79
C ASN A 336 -1.31 -19.76 -6.58
N ALA A 337 -1.54 -18.96 -5.54
CA ALA A 337 -2.30 -19.37 -4.38
C ALA A 337 -3.82 -19.28 -4.67
N PRO A 338 -4.66 -20.02 -3.95
CA PRO A 338 -6.11 -19.97 -4.15
C PRO A 338 -6.68 -18.56 -4.04
N PRO A 339 -7.65 -18.19 -4.89
CA PRO A 339 -8.20 -16.84 -4.92
C PRO A 339 -8.76 -16.38 -3.56
N VAL A 340 -8.40 -15.14 -3.15
CA VAL A 340 -8.87 -14.52 -1.89
C VAL A 340 -9.49 -13.13 -2.10
N GLY A 341 -9.23 -12.50 -3.25
CA GLY A 341 -9.70 -11.17 -3.60
C GLY A 341 -9.05 -10.65 -4.87
N ILE A 342 -9.19 -9.36 -5.17
CA ILE A 342 -8.71 -8.72 -6.41
C ILE A 342 -7.73 -7.61 -6.01
N CYS A 343 -6.46 -7.66 -6.45
CA CYS A 343 -5.52 -6.56 -6.24
C CYS A 343 -5.71 -5.46 -7.30
N GLY A 344 -5.02 -4.34 -7.12
CA GLY A 344 -5.16 -3.18 -8.02
C GLY A 344 -4.96 -3.50 -9.50
N THR A 345 -3.94 -4.29 -9.83
CA THR A 345 -3.71 -4.76 -11.21
C THR A 345 -4.90 -5.57 -11.73
N GLY A 346 -5.38 -6.52 -10.94
CA GLY A 346 -6.55 -7.33 -11.29
C GLY A 346 -7.82 -6.51 -11.45
N VAL A 347 -8.00 -5.42 -10.69
CA VAL A 347 -9.11 -4.48 -10.85
C VAL A 347 -9.07 -3.81 -12.23
N VAL A 348 -7.90 -3.33 -12.64
CA VAL A 348 -7.72 -2.67 -13.95
C VAL A 348 -7.90 -3.66 -15.09
N GLU A 349 -7.29 -4.85 -14.99
CA GLU A 349 -7.44 -5.89 -16.01
C GLU A 349 -8.87 -6.39 -16.14
N THR A 350 -9.58 -6.60 -15.02
CA THR A 350 -11.00 -6.98 -15.06
C THR A 350 -11.83 -5.97 -15.85
N ALA A 351 -11.66 -4.68 -15.56
CA ALA A 351 -12.39 -3.64 -16.29
C ALA A 351 -12.03 -3.61 -17.79
N ALA A 352 -10.76 -3.85 -18.11
CA ALA A 352 -10.29 -3.87 -19.51
C ALA A 352 -10.86 -5.07 -20.28
N GLU A 353 -10.84 -6.27 -19.69
CA GLU A 353 -11.38 -7.48 -20.31
C GLU A 353 -12.92 -7.41 -20.43
N LEU A 354 -13.63 -6.91 -19.43
CA LEU A 354 -15.08 -6.68 -19.50
C LEU A 354 -15.45 -5.72 -20.66
N LEU A 355 -14.66 -4.67 -20.86
CA LEU A 355 -14.88 -3.72 -21.95
C LEU A 355 -14.58 -4.35 -23.32
N LYS A 356 -13.51 -5.12 -23.43
CA LYS A 356 -13.08 -5.80 -24.64
C LYS A 356 -14.10 -6.84 -25.11
N GLU A 357 -14.69 -7.58 -24.17
CA GLU A 357 -15.69 -8.61 -24.45
C GLU A 357 -17.13 -8.05 -24.51
N GLU A 358 -17.28 -6.71 -24.51
CA GLU A 358 -18.59 -6.00 -24.58
C GLU A 358 -19.55 -6.34 -23.42
N LEU A 359 -19.02 -6.82 -22.27
CA LEU A 359 -19.78 -7.12 -21.06
C LEU A 359 -20.07 -5.87 -20.20
N ILE A 360 -19.44 -4.75 -20.54
CA ILE A 360 -19.79 -3.40 -20.11
C ILE A 360 -19.93 -2.49 -21.32
N ASP A 361 -20.86 -1.55 -21.26
CA ASP A 361 -21.02 -0.53 -22.29
C ASP A 361 -20.03 0.65 -22.14
N GLU A 362 -20.05 1.60 -23.08
CA GLU A 362 -19.21 2.81 -23.07
C GLU A 362 -19.41 3.67 -21.82
N THR A 363 -20.54 3.53 -21.12
CA THR A 363 -20.82 4.24 -19.87
C THR A 363 -20.31 3.46 -18.65
N GLY A 364 -19.72 2.28 -18.82
CA GLY A 364 -19.27 1.38 -17.77
C GLY A 364 -20.43 0.71 -17.04
N ARG A 365 -21.58 0.54 -17.69
CA ARG A 365 -22.70 -0.23 -17.17
C ARG A 365 -22.50 -1.70 -17.55
N LEU A 366 -22.54 -2.59 -16.56
CA LEU A 366 -22.56 -4.03 -16.79
C LEU A 366 -23.83 -4.44 -17.55
N GLU A 367 -23.74 -5.48 -18.38
CA GLU A 367 -24.90 -6.11 -18.99
C GLU A 367 -25.96 -6.51 -17.97
N ASP A 368 -27.22 -6.59 -18.39
CA ASP A 368 -28.36 -6.83 -17.49
C ASP A 368 -28.20 -8.11 -16.66
N GLU A 369 -27.57 -9.14 -17.21
CA GLU A 369 -27.28 -10.41 -16.53
C GLU A 369 -26.39 -10.22 -15.28
N TYR A 370 -25.43 -9.27 -15.33
CA TYR A 370 -24.43 -9.06 -14.28
C TYR A 370 -24.65 -7.78 -13.47
N PHE A 371 -25.65 -6.98 -13.83
CA PHE A 371 -25.83 -5.65 -13.26
C PHE A 371 -26.10 -5.66 -11.76
N ASP A 372 -26.97 -6.59 -11.28
CA ASP A 372 -27.39 -6.63 -9.89
C ASP A 372 -26.41 -7.41 -8.99
N GLU A 373 -25.87 -8.54 -9.45
CA GLU A 373 -25.04 -9.44 -8.65
C GLU A 373 -23.54 -9.25 -8.90
N GLY A 374 -23.14 -8.77 -10.07
CA GLY A 374 -21.74 -8.63 -10.51
C GLY A 374 -21.30 -9.77 -11.41
N TYR A 375 -20.15 -9.57 -12.09
CA TYR A 375 -19.53 -10.55 -12.97
C TYR A 375 -18.66 -11.52 -12.16
N PRO A 376 -18.83 -12.87 -12.32
CA PRO A 376 -18.09 -13.86 -11.56
C PRO A 376 -16.66 -14.03 -12.10
N LEU A 377 -15.65 -13.90 -11.23
CA LEU A 377 -14.25 -14.05 -11.59
C LEU A 377 -13.69 -15.41 -11.17
N ALA A 378 -13.83 -15.78 -9.91
CA ALA A 378 -13.24 -17.00 -9.37
C ALA A 378 -13.95 -17.43 -8.07
N GLU A 379 -13.76 -18.68 -7.69
CA GLU A 379 -14.26 -19.22 -6.42
C GLU A 379 -13.14 -19.29 -5.38
N THR A 380 -13.42 -18.86 -4.15
CA THR A 380 -12.48 -18.98 -3.02
C THR A 380 -12.44 -20.40 -2.48
N LYS A 381 -11.46 -20.74 -1.62
CA LYS A 381 -11.40 -22.04 -0.92
C LYS A 381 -12.68 -22.40 -0.17
N ASP A 382 -13.40 -21.40 0.32
CA ASP A 382 -14.63 -21.56 1.11
C ASP A 382 -15.89 -21.55 0.24
N ASN A 383 -15.75 -21.80 -1.06
CA ASN A 383 -16.81 -21.82 -2.06
C ASN A 383 -17.61 -20.50 -2.14
N ARG A 384 -16.97 -19.38 -1.91
CA ARG A 384 -17.56 -18.06 -2.14
C ARG A 384 -17.11 -17.52 -3.50
N MET A 385 -18.05 -16.99 -4.28
CA MET A 385 -17.72 -16.41 -5.57
C MET A 385 -17.16 -14.99 -5.41
N ILE A 386 -15.99 -14.75 -5.96
CA ILE A 386 -15.42 -13.40 -6.12
C ILE A 386 -16.11 -12.75 -7.30
N LEU A 387 -16.81 -11.67 -7.03
CA LEU A 387 -17.62 -10.93 -7.99
C LEU A 387 -17.03 -9.54 -8.23
N PHE A 388 -17.02 -9.09 -9.48
CA PHE A 388 -16.75 -7.72 -9.86
C PHE A 388 -18.07 -7.00 -10.13
N THR A 389 -18.40 -6.03 -9.28
CA THR A 389 -19.76 -5.45 -9.25
C THR A 389 -19.86 -4.13 -10.04
N GLN A 390 -21.09 -3.71 -10.32
CA GLN A 390 -21.36 -2.39 -10.90
C GLN A 390 -20.82 -1.25 -10.02
N LYS A 391 -20.82 -1.42 -8.68
CA LYS A 391 -20.21 -0.49 -7.75
C LYS A 391 -18.70 -0.38 -7.98
N ASP A 392 -18.01 -1.51 -8.17
CA ASP A 392 -16.57 -1.54 -8.39
C ASP A 392 -16.20 -0.80 -9.69
N MET A 393 -17.00 -0.98 -10.74
CA MET A 393 -16.82 -0.21 -11.98
C MET A 393 -17.00 1.30 -11.76
N ARG A 394 -17.91 1.74 -10.88
CA ARG A 394 -18.08 3.15 -10.54
C ARG A 394 -16.88 3.72 -9.77
N GLU A 395 -16.27 2.94 -8.88
CA GLU A 395 -15.05 3.35 -8.19
C GLU A 395 -13.89 3.57 -9.18
N ILE A 396 -13.72 2.68 -10.17
CA ILE A 396 -12.73 2.86 -11.26
C ILE A 396 -13.02 4.12 -12.07
N GLN A 397 -14.27 4.36 -12.43
CA GLN A 397 -14.66 5.55 -13.19
C GLN A 397 -14.38 6.85 -12.41
N LEU A 398 -14.62 6.86 -11.10
CA LEU A 398 -14.28 8.00 -10.24
C LEU A 398 -12.77 8.23 -10.21
N ALA A 399 -11.99 7.18 -10.00
CA ALA A 399 -10.52 7.26 -10.01
C ALA A 399 -9.98 7.74 -11.36
N LYS A 400 -10.54 7.23 -12.48
CA LYS A 400 -10.15 7.67 -13.83
C LYS A 400 -10.53 9.12 -14.13
N ALA A 401 -11.63 9.60 -13.57
CA ALA A 401 -12.13 10.96 -13.82
C ALA A 401 -11.40 12.03 -13.00
N ALA A 402 -10.75 11.63 -11.89
CA ALA A 402 -9.94 12.52 -11.06
C ALA A 402 -8.68 12.95 -11.79
#